data_e50f4e23cd430a20df558214854d01fb
#
_entry.id   e50f4e23cd430a20df558214854d01fb
#
_cell.length_a   1.000
_cell.length_b   1.000
_cell.length_c   1.000
_cell.angle_alpha   90.00
_cell.angle_beta   90.00
_cell.angle_gamma   90.00
#
_symmetry.space_group_name_H-M   'P 1'
#
loop_
_entity.id
_entity.type
_entity.pdbx_description
1 polymer ?
#
loop_
_entity_poly.entity_id
_entity_poly.type
_entity_poly.pdbx_seq_one_letter_code
_entity_poly.pdbx_strand_id
1 'polypeptide(L)'
;RADMLAKQGYTALALDMYGTGKLAKHPKDAMSFMMAATKSADIMKARFLAAYELLKEHATVDRSKTAAIGYCFGGNVAVNMALAGVDLDAAVAFHSTLTRWIKDTPKGLKTKIRVFNGADDPFLKKPKVAAFDAVMKVSGADYKHIYYPGVVHSFTNPAATEKGKKLKLPLAYDAKADKDSWRQTLELFRRVFK
;
A
#
# COMPACT_ATOMS: atom_id res chain seq x y z
N ARG A 1 -1.63 8.65 9.43
CA ARG A 1 -1.47 9.11 8.02
C ARG A 1 -2.75 9.74 7.47
N ALA A 2 -3.95 9.25 7.83
CA ALA A 2 -5.19 9.92 7.44
C ALA A 2 -5.20 11.40 7.86
N ASP A 3 -4.88 11.70 9.12
CA ASP A 3 -4.76 13.08 9.62
C ASP A 3 -3.70 13.91 8.87
N MET A 4 -2.60 13.26 8.44
CA MET A 4 -1.57 13.93 7.66
C MET A 4 -2.06 14.29 6.26
N LEU A 5 -2.87 13.43 5.64
CA LEU A 5 -3.52 13.73 4.36
C LEU A 5 -4.58 14.82 4.51
N ALA A 6 -5.40 14.75 5.56
CA ALA A 6 -6.41 15.77 5.83
C ALA A 6 -5.78 17.18 5.98
N LYS A 7 -4.64 17.29 6.67
CA LYS A 7 -3.86 18.54 6.77
C LYS A 7 -3.31 19.05 5.43
N GLN A 8 -3.27 18.20 4.40
CA GLN A 8 -2.87 18.56 3.02
C GLN A 8 -4.09 18.85 2.13
N GLY A 9 -5.31 18.85 2.68
CA GLY A 9 -6.55 19.13 1.96
C GLY A 9 -7.19 17.92 1.29
N TYR A 10 -6.79 16.69 1.64
CA TYR A 10 -7.41 15.46 1.13
C TYR A 10 -8.42 14.89 2.12
N THR A 11 -9.54 14.40 1.64
CA THR A 11 -10.41 13.50 2.42
C THR A 11 -9.80 12.11 2.45
N ALA A 12 -9.60 11.53 3.63
CA ALA A 12 -8.93 10.25 3.78
C ALA A 12 -9.72 9.31 4.71
N LEU A 13 -9.91 8.07 4.25
CA LEU A 13 -10.52 6.98 5.02
C LEU A 13 -9.46 5.93 5.35
N ALA A 14 -9.34 5.56 6.62
CA ALA A 14 -8.52 4.45 7.06
C ALA A 14 -9.34 3.15 6.97
N LEU A 15 -9.11 2.37 5.91
CA LEU A 15 -9.82 1.12 5.67
C LEU A 15 -9.39 0.02 6.65
N ASP A 16 -10.36 -0.60 7.33
CA ASP A 16 -10.18 -1.83 8.11
C ASP A 16 -10.35 -3.07 7.22
N MET A 17 -9.22 -3.65 6.81
CA MET A 17 -9.21 -4.89 6.03
C MET A 17 -9.47 -6.16 6.86
N TYR A 18 -9.38 -6.10 8.18
CA TYR A 18 -9.56 -7.27 9.03
C TYR A 18 -11.02 -7.46 9.45
N GLY A 19 -11.75 -6.38 9.64
CA GLY A 19 -13.14 -6.34 10.09
C GLY A 19 -13.26 -5.90 11.57
N THR A 20 -14.41 -5.34 11.89
CA THR A 20 -14.71 -4.71 13.17
C THR A 20 -14.26 -5.52 14.38
N GLY A 21 -13.53 -4.88 15.29
CA GLY A 21 -13.05 -5.49 16.53
C GLY A 21 -11.83 -6.40 16.41
N LYS A 22 -11.29 -6.62 15.22
CA LYS A 22 -10.11 -7.47 15.01
C LYS A 22 -8.83 -6.65 15.09
N LEU A 23 -8.24 -6.61 16.27
CA LEU A 23 -6.95 -5.98 16.50
C LEU A 23 -5.88 -7.05 16.74
N ALA A 24 -4.88 -7.10 15.85
CA ALA A 24 -3.75 -8.02 16.02
C ALA A 24 -2.86 -7.57 17.17
N LYS A 25 -2.76 -8.42 18.20
CA LYS A 25 -1.86 -8.21 19.35
C LYS A 25 -0.53 -8.93 19.19
N HIS A 26 -0.49 -9.94 18.32
CA HIS A 26 0.68 -10.79 18.07
C HIS A 26 0.88 -10.96 16.55
N PRO A 27 2.12 -11.17 16.04
CA PRO A 27 2.38 -11.42 14.62
C PRO A 27 1.54 -12.57 14.02
N LYS A 28 1.25 -13.62 14.81
CA LYS A 28 0.38 -14.73 14.38
C LYS A 28 -1.06 -14.28 14.11
N ASP A 29 -1.59 -13.38 14.95
CA ASP A 29 -2.94 -12.81 14.73
C ASP A 29 -2.98 -12.00 13.43
N ALA A 30 -1.97 -11.15 13.23
CA ALA A 30 -1.85 -10.35 12.01
C ALA A 30 -1.79 -11.22 10.75
N MET A 31 -1.03 -12.33 10.80
CA MET A 31 -0.95 -13.30 9.70
C MET A 31 -2.31 -13.96 9.45
N SER A 32 -2.97 -14.45 10.49
CA SER A 32 -4.29 -15.10 10.39
C SER A 32 -5.34 -14.15 9.81
N PHE A 33 -5.40 -12.90 10.29
CA PHE A 33 -6.34 -11.91 9.79
C PHE A 33 -6.04 -11.51 8.34
N MET A 34 -4.77 -11.37 7.99
CA MET A 34 -4.34 -11.13 6.62
C MET A 34 -4.79 -12.28 5.71
N MET A 35 -4.53 -13.54 6.10
CA MET A 35 -4.95 -14.72 5.32
C MET A 35 -6.46 -14.77 5.14
N ALA A 36 -7.24 -14.46 6.17
CA ALA A 36 -8.69 -14.40 6.08
C ALA A 36 -9.15 -13.28 5.13
N ALA A 37 -8.50 -12.10 5.18
CA ALA A 37 -8.82 -10.97 4.32
C ALA A 37 -8.46 -11.20 2.85
N THR A 38 -7.49 -12.08 2.58
CA THR A 38 -6.99 -12.41 1.24
C THR A 38 -7.27 -13.84 0.82
N LYS A 39 -8.23 -14.50 1.47
CA LYS A 39 -8.64 -15.88 1.16
C LYS A 39 -8.99 -16.07 -0.32
N SER A 40 -9.59 -15.05 -0.93
CA SER A 40 -9.73 -14.93 -2.38
C SER A 40 -9.54 -13.48 -2.81
N ALA A 41 -9.26 -13.28 -4.10
CA ALA A 41 -9.21 -11.96 -4.72
C ALA A 41 -10.54 -11.21 -4.56
N ASP A 42 -11.66 -11.92 -4.67
CA ASP A 42 -12.99 -11.34 -4.56
C ASP A 42 -13.30 -10.83 -3.15
N ILE A 43 -12.94 -11.59 -2.11
CA ILE A 43 -13.10 -11.16 -0.71
C ILE A 43 -12.27 -9.89 -0.45
N MET A 44 -11.03 -9.87 -0.89
CA MET A 44 -10.15 -8.70 -0.74
C MET A 44 -10.73 -7.49 -1.47
N LYS A 45 -11.16 -7.68 -2.72
CA LYS A 45 -11.76 -6.63 -3.56
C LYS A 45 -13.06 -6.11 -2.94
N ALA A 46 -13.95 -6.99 -2.49
CA ALA A 46 -15.21 -6.61 -1.88
C ALA A 46 -15.01 -5.73 -0.61
N ARG A 47 -14.06 -6.09 0.27
CA ARG A 47 -13.72 -5.30 1.45
C ARG A 47 -13.17 -3.92 1.08
N PHE A 48 -12.31 -3.87 0.08
CA PHE A 48 -11.76 -2.60 -0.40
C PHE A 48 -12.86 -1.73 -1.01
N LEU A 49 -13.70 -2.28 -1.89
CA LEU A 49 -14.75 -1.55 -2.57
C LEU A 49 -15.80 -1.01 -1.61
N ALA A 50 -16.16 -1.74 -0.55
CA ALA A 50 -17.10 -1.25 0.46
C ALA A 50 -16.62 0.07 1.10
N ALA A 51 -15.33 0.18 1.44
CA ALA A 51 -14.77 1.42 1.97
C ALA A 51 -14.54 2.48 0.88
N TYR A 52 -14.20 2.05 -0.34
CA TYR A 52 -14.00 2.94 -1.47
C TYR A 52 -15.30 3.67 -1.84
N GLU A 53 -16.42 2.95 -1.93
CA GLU A 53 -17.73 3.56 -2.20
C GLU A 53 -18.18 4.46 -1.04
N LEU A 54 -18.00 4.04 0.21
CA LEU A 54 -18.27 4.87 1.39
C LEU A 54 -17.48 6.18 1.35
N LEU A 55 -16.20 6.13 0.98
CA LEU A 55 -15.38 7.34 0.82
C LEU A 55 -15.97 8.25 -0.27
N LYS A 56 -16.35 7.70 -1.41
CA LYS A 56 -16.91 8.45 -2.55
C LYS A 56 -18.26 9.10 -2.26
N GLU A 57 -19.02 8.58 -1.30
CA GLU A 57 -20.30 9.18 -0.86
C GLU A 57 -20.12 10.42 0.01
N HIS A 58 -18.92 10.62 0.57
CA HIS A 58 -18.68 11.75 1.46
C HIS A 58 -18.71 13.08 0.68
N ALA A 59 -19.42 14.08 1.22
CA ALA A 59 -19.70 15.36 0.54
C ALA A 59 -18.45 16.16 0.13
N THR A 60 -17.31 15.93 0.76
CA THR A 60 -16.05 16.62 0.45
C THR A 60 -15.21 15.91 -0.61
N VAL A 61 -15.68 14.78 -1.15
CA VAL A 61 -14.90 13.96 -2.08
C VAL A 61 -15.23 14.27 -3.54
N ASP A 62 -14.21 14.62 -4.30
CA ASP A 62 -14.28 14.57 -5.76
C ASP A 62 -14.13 13.10 -6.19
N ARG A 63 -15.24 12.50 -6.64
CA ARG A 63 -15.33 11.09 -7.02
C ARG A 63 -14.42 10.70 -8.18
N SER A 64 -13.99 11.68 -8.98
CA SER A 64 -13.08 11.48 -10.12
C SER A 64 -11.60 11.50 -9.72
N LYS A 65 -11.28 11.83 -8.45
CA LYS A 65 -9.92 12.03 -7.96
C LYS A 65 -9.66 11.13 -6.77
N THR A 66 -9.27 9.90 -7.03
CA THR A 66 -9.12 8.87 -5.98
C THR A 66 -7.75 8.22 -6.01
N ALA A 67 -7.22 7.90 -4.83
CA ALA A 67 -5.98 7.16 -4.68
C ALA A 67 -6.03 6.21 -3.49
N ALA A 68 -5.20 5.18 -3.53
CA ALA A 68 -4.97 4.29 -2.40
C ALA A 68 -3.51 4.35 -1.96
N ILE A 69 -3.28 4.45 -0.65
CA ILE A 69 -1.95 4.24 -0.06
C ILE A 69 -2.01 3.10 0.93
N GLY A 70 -0.94 2.34 1.03
CA GLY A 70 -0.90 1.22 1.96
C GLY A 70 0.49 0.89 2.47
N TYR A 71 0.54 0.32 3.67
CA TYR A 71 1.75 -0.04 4.39
C TYR A 71 1.80 -1.55 4.59
N CYS A 72 2.94 -2.20 4.31
CA CYS A 72 3.10 -3.65 4.43
C CYS A 72 1.99 -4.41 3.67
N PHE A 73 1.12 -5.13 4.38
CA PHE A 73 -0.08 -5.77 3.85
C PHE A 73 -0.97 -4.80 3.06
N GLY A 74 -1.23 -3.61 3.62
CA GLY A 74 -2.04 -2.58 2.96
C GLY A 74 -1.41 -2.09 1.65
N GLY A 75 -0.08 -2.06 1.54
CA GLY A 75 0.61 -1.76 0.29
C GLY A 75 0.35 -2.81 -0.79
N ASN A 76 0.37 -4.10 -0.42
CA ASN A 76 -0.04 -5.16 -1.33
C ASN A 76 -1.49 -4.99 -1.77
N VAL A 77 -2.42 -4.64 -0.85
CA VAL A 77 -3.82 -4.40 -1.18
C VAL A 77 -3.95 -3.26 -2.20
N ALA A 78 -3.34 -2.11 -1.94
CA ALA A 78 -3.43 -0.94 -2.81
C ALA A 78 -3.01 -1.26 -4.26
N VAL A 79 -1.86 -1.92 -4.45
CA VAL A 79 -1.40 -2.27 -5.79
C VAL A 79 -2.23 -3.38 -6.45
N ASN A 80 -2.76 -4.34 -5.68
CA ASN A 80 -3.66 -5.36 -6.22
C ASN A 80 -5.02 -4.77 -6.64
N MET A 81 -5.51 -3.74 -5.97
CA MET A 81 -6.74 -3.05 -6.38
C MET A 81 -6.56 -2.29 -7.70
N ALA A 82 -5.41 -1.65 -7.90
CA ALA A 82 -5.07 -1.07 -9.19
C ALA A 82 -5.05 -2.15 -10.30
N LEU A 83 -4.41 -3.30 -10.05
CA LEU A 83 -4.39 -4.43 -10.98
C LEU A 83 -5.79 -5.03 -11.23
N ALA A 84 -6.69 -4.97 -10.24
CA ALA A 84 -8.08 -5.40 -10.37
C ALA A 84 -8.96 -4.42 -11.14
N GLY A 85 -8.38 -3.32 -11.65
CA GLY A 85 -9.11 -2.31 -12.42
C GLY A 85 -10.00 -1.39 -11.58
N VAL A 86 -9.74 -1.25 -10.28
CA VAL A 86 -10.40 -0.22 -9.48
C VAL A 86 -9.93 1.14 -10.00
N ASP A 87 -10.87 2.05 -10.21
CA ASP A 87 -10.63 3.37 -10.77
C ASP A 87 -9.89 4.27 -9.76
N LEU A 88 -8.56 4.19 -9.80
CA LEU A 88 -7.64 4.92 -8.95
C LEU A 88 -6.66 5.71 -9.82
N ASP A 89 -6.49 7.01 -9.54
CA ASP A 89 -5.44 7.82 -10.19
C ASP A 89 -4.04 7.40 -9.74
N ALA A 90 -3.91 7.00 -8.47
CA ALA A 90 -2.65 6.52 -7.92
C ALA A 90 -2.83 5.38 -6.92
N ALA A 91 -1.86 4.46 -6.91
CA ALA A 91 -1.68 3.45 -5.86
C ALA A 91 -0.24 3.52 -5.33
N VAL A 92 -0.11 3.68 -4.01
CA VAL A 92 1.20 3.83 -3.37
C VAL A 92 1.39 2.75 -2.30
N ALA A 93 2.50 2.04 -2.39
CA ALA A 93 2.85 0.97 -1.46
C ALA A 93 4.16 1.27 -0.73
N PHE A 94 4.12 1.19 0.61
CA PHE A 94 5.29 1.36 1.47
C PHE A 94 5.66 0.01 2.09
N HIS A 95 6.95 -0.34 2.04
CA HIS A 95 7.52 -1.61 2.54
C HIS A 95 6.62 -2.83 2.27
N SER A 96 6.17 -2.93 1.03
CA SER A 96 5.28 -3.98 0.55
C SER A 96 6.05 -5.18 0.03
N THR A 97 5.57 -6.39 0.30
CA THR A 97 6.19 -7.64 -0.20
C THR A 97 5.86 -7.93 -1.67
N LEU A 98 5.06 -7.09 -2.32
CA LEU A 98 4.61 -7.22 -3.70
C LEU A 98 3.92 -8.56 -4.01
N THR A 99 3.21 -9.11 -3.02
CA THR A 99 2.41 -10.32 -3.21
C THR A 99 1.22 -10.01 -4.11
N ARG A 100 1.09 -10.76 -5.19
CA ARG A 100 -0.03 -10.66 -6.12
C ARG A 100 -1.11 -11.65 -5.76
N TRP A 101 -2.31 -11.14 -5.56
CA TRP A 101 -3.54 -11.94 -5.45
C TRP A 101 -4.38 -11.85 -6.72
N ILE A 102 -4.32 -10.72 -7.43
CA ILE A 102 -4.89 -10.57 -8.77
C ILE A 102 -3.93 -11.21 -9.77
N LYS A 103 -4.41 -12.23 -10.50
CA LYS A 103 -3.59 -13.00 -11.43
C LYS A 103 -3.53 -12.37 -12.81
N ASP A 104 -4.64 -11.78 -13.23
CA ASP A 104 -4.72 -11.11 -14.52
C ASP A 104 -3.78 -9.90 -14.57
N THR A 105 -3.28 -9.62 -15.77
CA THR A 105 -2.44 -8.46 -16.03
C THR A 105 -3.22 -7.53 -16.94
N PRO A 106 -3.78 -6.42 -16.42
CA PRO A 106 -4.49 -5.48 -17.25
C PRO A 106 -3.54 -4.84 -18.26
N LYS A 107 -4.04 -4.56 -19.46
CA LYS A 107 -3.32 -3.76 -20.46
C LYS A 107 -3.78 -2.30 -20.37
N GLY A 108 -2.85 -1.37 -20.54
CA GLY A 108 -3.18 0.07 -20.51
C GLY A 108 -3.62 0.57 -19.14
N LEU A 109 -2.98 0.08 -18.08
CA LEU A 109 -3.28 0.49 -16.71
C LEU A 109 -3.01 1.99 -16.52
N LYS A 110 -4.06 2.77 -16.25
CA LYS A 110 -3.97 4.23 -16.09
C LYS A 110 -3.48 4.66 -14.72
N THR A 111 -3.70 3.85 -13.70
CA THR A 111 -3.27 4.11 -12.32
C THR A 111 -1.76 4.30 -12.25
N LYS A 112 -1.31 5.40 -11.67
CA LYS A 112 0.12 5.63 -11.41
C LYS A 112 0.56 4.90 -10.15
N ILE A 113 1.56 4.03 -10.27
CA ILE A 113 1.98 3.16 -9.17
C ILE A 113 3.36 3.59 -8.66
N ARG A 114 3.46 3.75 -7.35
CA ARG A 114 4.73 3.99 -6.65
C ARG A 114 4.90 2.97 -5.54
N VAL A 115 6.08 2.38 -5.50
CA VAL A 115 6.47 1.42 -4.45
C VAL A 115 7.74 1.95 -3.78
N PHE A 116 7.72 2.02 -2.46
CA PHE A 116 8.84 2.44 -1.63
C PHE A 116 9.24 1.30 -0.71
N ASN A 117 10.43 0.75 -0.91
CA ASN A 117 10.94 -0.37 -0.12
C ASN A 117 12.33 -0.10 0.45
N GLY A 118 12.62 -0.67 1.61
CA GLY A 118 13.99 -0.80 2.07
C GLY A 118 14.75 -1.81 1.18
N ALA A 119 15.97 -1.48 0.78
CA ALA A 119 16.78 -2.38 -0.03
C ALA A 119 17.21 -3.62 0.77
N ASP A 120 17.31 -3.49 2.10
CA ASP A 120 17.72 -4.55 3.02
C ASP A 120 16.54 -5.23 3.71
N ASP A 121 15.31 -5.02 3.19
CA ASP A 121 14.10 -5.66 3.71
C ASP A 121 14.09 -7.17 3.38
N PRO A 122 14.28 -8.09 4.36
CA PRO A 122 14.36 -9.51 4.10
C PRO A 122 13.00 -10.13 3.72
N PHE A 123 11.88 -9.41 3.92
CA PHE A 123 10.56 -9.84 3.46
C PHE A 123 10.35 -9.58 1.97
N LEU A 124 11.13 -8.69 1.37
CA LEU A 124 11.09 -8.37 -0.05
C LEU A 124 11.91 -9.41 -0.85
N LYS A 125 11.25 -10.42 -1.39
CA LYS A 125 11.92 -11.51 -2.12
C LYS A 125 12.16 -11.14 -3.58
N LYS A 126 13.42 -11.22 -4.04
CA LYS A 126 13.82 -10.90 -5.43
C LYS A 126 12.93 -11.53 -6.51
N PRO A 127 12.53 -12.83 -6.44
CA PRO A 127 11.64 -13.40 -7.45
C PRO A 127 10.26 -12.74 -7.49
N LYS A 128 9.71 -12.31 -6.33
CA LYS A 128 8.43 -11.60 -6.29
C LYS A 128 8.54 -10.20 -6.90
N VAL A 129 9.64 -9.52 -6.64
CA VAL A 129 9.93 -8.21 -7.26
C VAL A 129 9.99 -8.35 -8.77
N ALA A 130 10.81 -9.26 -9.29
CA ALA A 130 10.96 -9.49 -10.73
C ALA A 130 9.62 -9.84 -11.40
N ALA A 131 8.82 -10.70 -10.77
CA ALA A 131 7.48 -11.04 -11.27
C ALA A 131 6.53 -9.83 -11.28
N PHE A 132 6.60 -8.96 -10.26
CA PHE A 132 5.80 -7.75 -10.18
C PHE A 132 6.24 -6.73 -11.25
N ASP A 133 7.54 -6.50 -11.39
CA ASP A 133 8.10 -5.58 -12.39
C ASP A 133 7.73 -6.01 -13.81
N ALA A 134 7.75 -7.32 -14.10
CA ALA A 134 7.31 -7.87 -15.39
C ALA A 134 5.83 -7.56 -15.66
N VAL A 135 4.98 -7.68 -14.65
CA VAL A 135 3.55 -7.32 -14.76
C VAL A 135 3.39 -5.82 -15.02
N MET A 136 4.11 -4.97 -14.31
CA MET A 136 4.05 -3.51 -14.52
C MET A 136 4.48 -3.13 -15.94
N LYS A 137 5.52 -3.79 -16.46
CA LYS A 137 5.97 -3.58 -17.84
C LYS A 137 4.89 -3.98 -18.86
N VAL A 138 4.27 -5.14 -18.68
CA VAL A 138 3.19 -5.63 -19.58
C VAL A 138 1.95 -4.76 -19.49
N SER A 139 1.60 -4.28 -18.30
CA SER A 139 0.44 -3.41 -18.09
C SER A 139 0.58 -2.02 -18.70
N GLY A 140 1.80 -1.58 -19.01
CA GLY A 140 2.08 -0.22 -19.49
C GLY A 140 1.89 0.86 -18.43
N ALA A 141 1.89 0.49 -17.14
CA ALA A 141 1.67 1.42 -16.03
C ALA A 141 2.79 2.47 -15.90
N ASP A 142 2.43 3.70 -15.51
CA ASP A 142 3.40 4.65 -14.94
C ASP A 142 3.83 4.14 -13.55
N TYR A 143 4.83 3.30 -13.55
CA TYR A 143 5.34 2.60 -12.38
C TYR A 143 6.75 3.03 -12.01
N LYS A 144 6.99 3.26 -10.70
CA LYS A 144 8.33 3.43 -10.14
C LYS A 144 8.47 2.64 -8.85
N HIS A 145 9.57 1.91 -8.74
CA HIS A 145 10.00 1.24 -7.52
C HIS A 145 11.24 1.95 -6.97
N ILE A 146 11.11 2.51 -5.80
CA ILE A 146 12.15 3.28 -5.12
C ILE A 146 12.70 2.43 -3.97
N TYR A 147 14.03 2.26 -3.94
CA TYR A 147 14.73 1.52 -2.91
C TYR A 147 15.56 2.44 -2.04
N TYR A 148 15.52 2.21 -0.74
CA TYR A 148 16.31 2.92 0.25
C TYR A 148 17.42 2.00 0.76
N PRO A 149 18.71 2.26 0.40
CA PRO A 149 19.84 1.46 0.88
C PRO A 149 19.97 1.48 2.41
N GLY A 150 20.29 0.35 3.03
CA GLY A 150 20.43 0.20 4.49
C GLY A 150 19.11 0.16 5.26
N VAL A 151 17.97 0.30 4.57
CA VAL A 151 16.65 0.38 5.19
C VAL A 151 15.97 -0.99 5.16
N VAL A 152 15.34 -1.36 6.28
CA VAL A 152 14.59 -2.62 6.43
C VAL A 152 13.07 -2.40 6.45
N HIS A 153 12.31 -3.43 6.84
CA HIS A 153 10.83 -3.37 6.85
C HIS A 153 10.28 -2.36 7.87
N SER A 154 9.07 -1.84 7.61
CA SER A 154 8.33 -0.90 8.48
C SER A 154 9.00 0.45 8.71
N PHE A 155 9.84 0.90 7.81
CA PHE A 155 10.62 2.14 7.95
C PHE A 155 9.79 3.41 8.14
N THR A 156 8.50 3.37 7.86
CA THR A 156 7.57 4.52 8.04
C THR A 156 6.92 4.59 9.42
N ASN A 157 7.19 3.61 10.30
CA ASN A 157 6.58 3.56 11.63
C ASN A 157 7.61 3.90 12.72
N PRO A 158 7.49 5.03 13.44
CA PRO A 158 8.42 5.42 14.50
C PRO A 158 8.61 4.36 15.60
N ALA A 159 7.57 3.55 15.86
CA ALA A 159 7.64 2.47 16.85
C ALA A 159 8.28 1.17 16.31
N ALA A 160 8.68 1.12 15.04
CA ALA A 160 9.13 -0.13 14.40
C ALA A 160 10.42 -0.67 15.02
N THR A 161 11.36 0.19 15.37
CA THR A 161 12.65 -0.23 15.95
C THR A 161 12.46 -0.97 17.28
N GLU A 162 11.68 -0.44 18.20
CA GLU A 162 11.41 -1.08 19.48
C GLU A 162 10.55 -2.36 19.33
N LYS A 163 9.57 -2.32 18.41
CA LYS A 163 8.79 -3.53 18.08
C LYS A 163 9.67 -4.62 17.46
N GLY A 164 10.59 -4.25 16.58
CA GLY A 164 11.54 -5.18 15.96
C GLY A 164 12.41 -5.88 17.01
N LYS A 165 12.99 -5.12 17.94
CA LYS A 165 13.77 -5.67 19.07
C LYS A 165 12.94 -6.62 19.93
N LYS A 166 11.76 -6.18 20.37
CA LYS A 166 10.85 -6.96 21.23
C LYS A 166 10.40 -8.26 20.58
N LEU A 167 10.09 -8.25 19.29
CA LEU A 167 9.55 -9.40 18.55
C LEU A 167 10.64 -10.21 17.82
N LYS A 168 11.90 -9.79 17.90
CA LYS A 168 13.04 -10.36 17.15
C LYS A 168 12.74 -10.41 15.64
N LEU A 169 12.19 -9.32 15.10
CA LEU A 169 11.86 -9.16 13.69
C LEU A 169 12.72 -8.05 13.06
N PRO A 170 13.05 -8.15 11.78
CA PRO A 170 13.84 -7.16 11.04
C PRO A 170 13.01 -5.92 10.70
N LEU A 171 12.55 -5.20 11.72
CA LEU A 171 11.77 -3.98 11.62
C LEU A 171 12.56 -2.83 12.21
N ALA A 172 12.65 -1.70 11.49
CA ALA A 172 13.24 -0.48 12.02
C ALA A 172 12.63 0.75 11.35
N TYR A 173 12.54 1.84 12.11
CA TYR A 173 12.17 3.16 11.59
C TYR A 173 13.38 3.81 10.91
N ASP A 174 13.16 4.45 9.78
CA ASP A 174 14.13 5.30 9.12
C ASP A 174 13.49 6.64 8.76
N ALA A 175 13.90 7.70 9.46
CA ALA A 175 13.32 9.03 9.33
C ALA A 175 13.56 9.66 7.94
N LYS A 176 14.68 9.33 7.28
CA LYS A 176 15.00 9.89 5.95
C LYS A 176 14.13 9.22 4.89
N ALA A 177 14.06 7.90 4.91
CA ALA A 177 13.21 7.14 3.99
C ALA A 177 11.71 7.45 4.20
N ASP A 178 11.26 7.58 5.46
CA ASP A 178 9.87 7.96 5.78
C ASP A 178 9.54 9.35 5.21
N LYS A 179 10.37 10.34 5.48
CA LYS A 179 10.16 11.72 5.00
C LYS A 179 10.20 11.81 3.48
N ASP A 180 11.15 11.15 2.84
CA ASP A 180 11.29 11.20 1.38
C ASP A 180 10.15 10.48 0.66
N SER A 181 9.80 9.26 1.09
CA SER A 181 8.68 8.51 0.50
C SER A 181 7.35 9.25 0.66
N TRP A 182 7.14 9.91 1.79
CA TRP A 182 5.95 10.74 2.02
C TRP A 182 5.93 11.97 1.10
N ARG A 183 7.04 12.69 0.98
CA ARG A 183 7.18 13.82 0.06
C ARG A 183 6.85 13.42 -1.39
N GLN A 184 7.45 12.32 -1.88
CA GLN A 184 7.20 11.82 -3.23
C GLN A 184 5.74 11.40 -3.43
N THR A 185 5.08 10.85 -2.40
CA THR A 185 3.65 10.53 -2.44
C THR A 185 2.80 11.80 -2.61
N LEU A 186 3.07 12.85 -1.85
CA LEU A 186 2.35 14.11 -1.97
C LEU A 186 2.61 14.81 -3.32
N GLU A 187 3.82 14.72 -3.85
CA GLU A 187 4.14 15.21 -5.19
C GLU A 187 3.36 14.45 -6.28
N LEU A 188 3.24 13.13 -6.13
CA LEU A 188 2.39 12.32 -7.02
C LEU A 188 0.94 12.80 -6.96
N PHE A 189 0.37 12.97 -5.76
CA PHE A 189 -1.02 13.39 -5.58
C PHE A 189 -1.29 14.76 -6.19
N ARG A 190 -0.41 15.75 -5.97
CA ARG A 190 -0.53 17.06 -6.61
C ARG A 190 -0.52 16.98 -8.14
N ARG A 191 0.14 15.98 -8.71
CA ARG A 191 0.22 15.78 -10.16
C ARG A 191 -1.02 15.09 -10.72
N VAL A 192 -1.58 14.11 -10.01
CA VAL A 192 -2.70 13.32 -10.51
C VAL A 192 -4.07 13.94 -10.21
N PHE A 193 -4.15 14.79 -9.20
CA PHE A 193 -5.39 15.46 -8.78
C PHE A 193 -5.52 16.91 -9.27
N LYS A 194 -4.80 17.26 -10.32
CA LYS A 194 -4.91 18.56 -10.98
C LYS A 194 -6.29 18.78 -11.61
#